data_879305409839b51b10cbb5397ead47d2
#
_entry.id   879305409839b51b10cbb5397ead47d2
#
_cell.length_a   1.000
_cell.length_b   1.000
_cell.length_c   1.000
_cell.angle_alpha   90.00
_cell.angle_beta   90.00
_cell.angle_gamma   90.00
#
_symmetry.space_group_name_H-M   'P 1'
#
loop_
_entity.id
_entity.type
_entity.pdbx_description
1 polymer ?
#
loop_
_entity_poly.entity_id
_entity_poly.type
_entity_poly.pdbx_seq_one_letter_code
_entity_poly.pdbx_strand_id
1 'polypeptide(L)' 'MAHSTASVKKQMPSKENLILALIQVENISNLVKDNQYYGFMSSHLLPIKFELERQLSLLKNK' A
#
# COMPACT_ATOMS: atom_id res chain seq x y z
N MET A 1 -0.33 22.46 16.20
CA MET A 1 -0.10 21.74 15.81
C MET A 1 -0.84 20.62 15.33
N ALA A 2 -1.46 19.92 15.87
CA ALA A 2 -2.14 18.75 15.40
C ALA A 2 -3.13 19.00 14.31
N HIS A 3 -3.39 20.20 14.05
CA HIS A 3 -4.38 20.43 13.11
C HIS A 3 -3.99 20.05 11.73
N SER A 4 -2.77 19.97 11.43
CA SER A 4 -2.41 19.65 10.06
C SER A 4 -2.85 18.25 9.68
N THR A 5 -3.04 17.38 10.61
CA THR A 5 -3.45 16.04 10.26
C THR A 5 -4.91 15.98 9.88
N ALA A 6 -5.67 16.97 10.29
CA ALA A 6 -7.08 16.93 10.00
C ALA A 6 -7.37 17.05 8.53
N SER A 7 -6.54 17.78 7.82
CA SER A 7 -6.80 17.97 6.41
C SER A 7 -6.49 16.71 5.61
N VAL A 8 -5.64 15.86 6.13
CA VAL A 8 -5.25 14.68 5.38
C VAL A 8 -6.39 13.68 5.26
N LYS A 9 -7.20 13.58 6.29
CA LYS A 9 -8.21 12.54 6.25
C LYS A 9 -9.32 12.82 5.29
N LYS A 10 -9.39 14.01 4.75
CA LYS A 10 -10.41 14.28 3.77
C LYS A 10 -9.98 13.99 2.37
N GLN A 11 -8.74 13.63 2.17
CA GLN A 11 -8.23 13.45 0.83
C GLN A 11 -8.53 12.08 0.29
N MET A 12 -8.84 12.03 -0.98
CA MET A 12 -8.96 10.76 -1.68
C MET A 12 -7.57 10.24 -2.01
N PRO A 13 -7.40 8.94 -2.05
CA PRO A 13 -6.11 8.39 -2.45
C PRO A 13 -5.82 8.79 -3.88
N SER A 14 -4.61 9.24 -4.14
CA SER A 14 -4.22 9.59 -5.48
C SER A 14 -3.67 8.36 -6.18
N LYS A 15 -3.79 8.34 -7.49
CA LYS A 15 -3.26 7.25 -8.27
C LYS A 15 -1.76 7.10 -8.05
N GLU A 16 -1.05 8.22 -8.03
CA GLU A 16 0.39 8.17 -7.83
C GLU A 16 0.75 7.56 -6.48
N ASN A 17 0.02 7.92 -5.44
CA ASN A 17 0.31 7.38 -4.13
C ASN A 17 0.06 5.87 -4.08
N LEU A 18 -0.99 5.42 -4.75
CA LEU A 18 -1.27 4.00 -4.77
C LEU A 18 -0.20 3.23 -5.54
N ILE A 19 0.26 3.78 -6.64
CA ILE A 19 1.32 3.14 -7.41
C ILE A 19 2.61 3.08 -6.60
N LEU A 20 2.96 4.18 -5.95
CA LEU A 20 4.17 4.19 -5.13
C LEU A 20 4.06 3.21 -3.97
N ALA A 21 2.89 3.13 -3.36
CA ALA A 21 2.69 2.19 -2.26
C ALA A 21 2.84 0.76 -2.75
N LEU A 22 2.32 0.45 -3.92
CA LEU A 22 2.49 -0.89 -4.48
C LEU A 22 3.96 -1.21 -4.72
N ILE A 23 4.69 -0.25 -5.25
CA ILE A 23 6.13 -0.45 -5.47
C ILE A 23 6.82 -0.75 -4.15
N GLN A 24 6.48 -0.01 -3.10
CA GLN A 24 7.11 -0.22 -1.81
C GLN A 24 6.75 -1.57 -1.21
N VAL A 25 5.51 -2.00 -1.36
CA VAL A 25 5.10 -3.31 -0.87
C VAL A 25 5.92 -4.39 -1.57
N GLU A 26 6.09 -4.27 -2.88
CA GLU A 26 6.86 -5.26 -3.61
C GLU A 26 8.33 -5.22 -3.24
N ASN A 27 8.87 -4.03 -3.01
CA ASN A 27 10.24 -3.92 -2.54
C ASN A 27 10.42 -4.61 -1.20
N ILE A 28 9.49 -4.39 -0.28
CA ILE A 28 9.57 -5.03 1.02
C ILE A 28 9.50 -6.55 0.87
N SER A 29 8.60 -7.03 0.04
CA SER A 29 8.47 -8.48 -0.18
C SER A 29 9.77 -9.07 -0.67
N ASN A 30 10.44 -8.38 -1.59
CA ASN A 30 11.70 -8.87 -2.13
C ASN A 30 12.82 -8.83 -1.11
N LEU A 31 12.84 -7.77 -0.30
CA LEU A 31 13.91 -7.61 0.69
C LEU A 31 13.85 -8.65 1.79
N VAL A 32 12.65 -9.14 2.10
CA VAL A 32 12.48 -10.07 3.22
C VAL A 32 12.30 -11.51 2.77
N LYS A 33 12.48 -11.81 1.48
CA LYS A 33 12.13 -13.15 1.05
C LYS A 33 13.05 -14.22 1.62
N ASP A 34 14.25 -13.88 2.04
CA ASP A 34 15.14 -14.86 2.67
C ASP A 34 15.05 -14.83 4.19
N ASN A 35 14.16 -14.03 4.73
CA ASN A 35 13.99 -13.91 6.16
C ASN A 35 13.24 -15.13 6.68
N GLN A 36 13.64 -15.59 7.88
CA GLN A 36 13.00 -16.79 8.43
C GLN A 36 11.53 -16.57 8.76
N TYR A 37 11.10 -15.32 8.87
CA TYR A 37 9.69 -15.02 9.11
C TYR A 37 9.00 -14.52 7.86
N TYR A 38 9.50 -14.91 6.71
CA TYR A 38 8.93 -14.46 5.45
C TYR A 38 7.45 -14.81 5.32
N GLY A 39 7.08 -16.03 5.75
CA GLY A 39 5.68 -16.43 5.68
C GLY A 39 4.76 -15.50 6.45
N PHE A 40 5.19 -15.12 7.65
CA PHE A 40 4.41 -14.20 8.45
C PHE A 40 4.29 -12.84 7.77
N MET A 41 5.42 -12.32 7.32
CA MET A 41 5.42 -11.00 6.72
C MET A 41 4.64 -10.97 5.41
N SER A 42 4.81 -11.98 4.59
CA SER A 42 4.12 -12.00 3.32
C SER A 42 2.61 -12.16 3.51
N SER A 43 2.19 -12.88 4.53
CA SER A 43 0.75 -13.02 4.78
C SER A 43 0.11 -11.71 5.20
N HIS A 44 0.91 -10.76 5.68
CA HIS A 44 0.40 -9.44 6.01
C HIS A 44 0.54 -8.47 4.84
N LEU A 45 1.56 -8.66 4.02
CA LEU A 45 1.77 -7.78 2.87
C LEU A 45 0.80 -8.06 1.73
N LEU A 46 0.41 -9.32 1.54
CA LEU A 46 -0.48 -9.67 0.44
C LEU A 46 -1.84 -8.98 0.53
N PRO A 47 -2.50 -8.97 1.69
CA PRO A 47 -3.77 -8.25 1.77
C PRO A 47 -3.61 -6.75 1.47
N ILE A 48 -2.50 -6.16 1.89
CA ILE A 48 -2.26 -4.76 1.61
C ILE A 48 -2.09 -4.56 0.10
N LYS A 49 -1.33 -5.44 -0.53
CA LYS A 49 -1.13 -5.35 -1.97
C LYS A 49 -2.46 -5.45 -2.71
N PHE A 50 -3.29 -6.42 -2.34
CA PHE A 50 -4.56 -6.61 -3.01
C PHE A 50 -5.48 -5.40 -2.83
N GLU A 51 -5.45 -4.80 -1.64
CA GLU A 51 -6.28 -3.63 -1.40
C GLU A 51 -5.81 -2.45 -2.24
N LEU A 52 -4.49 -2.28 -2.37
CA LEU A 52 -3.97 -1.21 -3.20
C LEU A 52 -4.35 -1.42 -4.67
N GLU A 53 -4.29 -2.65 -5.13
CA GLU A 53 -4.69 -2.96 -6.49
C GLU A 53 -6.17 -2.74 -6.71
N ARG A 54 -6.97 -3.08 -5.72
CA ARG A 54 -8.41 -2.85 -5.82
C ARG A 54 -8.71 -1.36 -5.95
N GLN A 55 -8.07 -0.54 -5.13
CA GLN A 55 -8.30 0.90 -5.20
C GLN A 55 -7.85 1.47 -6.53
N LEU A 56 -6.71 0.99 -7.04
CA LEU A 56 -6.26 1.44 -8.35
C LEU A 56 -7.27 1.06 -9.44
N SER A 57 -7.78 -0.13 -9.36
CA SER A 57 -8.77 -0.58 -10.33
C SER A 57 -10.01 0.30 -10.32
N LEU A 58 -10.45 0.69 -9.13
CA LEU A 58 -11.60 1.57 -9.01
C LEU A 58 -11.34 2.93 -9.66
N LEU A 59 -10.14 3.43 -9.49
CA LEU A 59 -9.79 4.71 -10.10
C LEU A 59 -9.76 4.61 -11.63
N LYS A 60 -9.26 3.49 -12.14
CA LYS A 60 -9.17 3.33 -13.58
C LYS A 60 -10.52 3.20 -14.23
N ASN A 61 -11.48 2.70 -13.52
CA ASN A 61 -12.79 2.49 -14.10
C ASN A 61 -13.65 3.73 -14.06
N LYS A 62 -13.13 4.82 -13.59
CA LYS A 62 -13.86 6.07 -13.64
C LYS A 62 -13.55 6.86 -14.88
#